data_371d54f09599ad6f7bfbc304a2fe5b1b
#
_entry.id   371d54f09599ad6f7bfbc304a2fe5b1b
#
_cell.length_a   1.000
_cell.length_b   1.000
_cell.length_c   1.000
_cell.angle_alpha   90.00
_cell.angle_beta   90.00
_cell.angle_gamma   90.00
#
_symmetry.space_group_name_H-M   'P 1'
#
loop_
_entity.id
_entity.type
_entity.pdbx_description
1 polymer ?
#
loop_
_entity_poly.entity_id
_entity_poly.type
_entity_poly.pdbx_seq_one_letter_code
_entity_poly.pdbx_strand_id
1 'polypeptide(L)'
;MGSRDFSDRTGALMTFHLSETRGEVYEHKEKTGKRPADWLSSIGFLNERCLAAHSAWLTIGEVRALAKAKASISSCPVSNMKLAIGGVAPIPEMIREGVNVTVGTDGSTTNNSLDMFGEMKTLALLQKSSRWDPTVVKAQEALDFATVNAAKALGMQNEIGSIEVGKRADIVIMDGRSPTLRPISLENAVSNVVYSAGRGDVRSVLCFGEVVVRDRVPQNLDIGSVIEDGQRAMEAISANKA
;
A
#
# COMPACT_ATOMS: atom_id res chain seq x y z
N MET A 1 -29.34 6.33 -0.32
CA MET A 1 -28.20 7.14 -0.77
C MET A 1 -26.95 6.44 -0.31
N GLY A 2 -26.10 6.03 -1.21
CA GLY A 2 -24.94 5.22 -0.92
C GLY A 2 -23.65 6.03 -0.81
N SER A 3 -22.55 5.36 -0.48
CA SER A 3 -21.20 5.94 -0.41
C SER A 3 -20.81 6.65 -1.71
N ARG A 4 -21.26 6.14 -2.87
CA ARG A 4 -21.01 6.76 -4.16
C ARG A 4 -21.61 8.17 -4.26
N ASP A 5 -22.90 8.35 -3.90
CA ASP A 5 -23.57 9.66 -3.93
C ASP A 5 -22.89 10.66 -2.98
N PHE A 6 -22.41 10.16 -1.83
CA PHE A 6 -21.65 10.99 -0.89
C PHE A 6 -20.31 11.44 -1.51
N SER A 7 -19.56 10.52 -2.10
CA SER A 7 -18.30 10.83 -2.80
C SER A 7 -18.51 11.82 -3.94
N ASP A 8 -19.56 11.66 -4.74
CA ASP A 8 -19.85 12.54 -5.87
C ASP A 8 -20.17 13.99 -5.44
N ARG A 9 -20.82 14.16 -4.28
CA ARG A 9 -21.16 15.47 -3.73
C ARG A 9 -20.01 16.16 -3.01
N THR A 10 -19.13 15.39 -2.36
CA THR A 10 -18.11 15.94 -1.47
C THR A 10 -16.69 15.87 -2.06
N GLY A 11 -16.50 15.10 -3.14
CA GLY A 11 -15.16 14.78 -3.65
C GLY A 11 -14.39 13.76 -2.82
N ALA A 12 -15.01 13.18 -1.78
CA ALA A 12 -14.34 12.25 -0.87
C ALA A 12 -13.89 10.98 -1.58
N LEU A 13 -12.69 10.49 -1.25
CA LEU A 13 -12.20 9.20 -1.68
C LEU A 13 -13.00 8.07 -1.03
N MET A 14 -13.15 6.98 -1.76
CA MET A 14 -13.78 5.75 -1.27
C MET A 14 -12.73 4.65 -1.20
N THR A 15 -12.44 4.17 0.00
CA THR A 15 -11.60 2.98 0.18
C THR A 15 -12.46 1.81 0.65
N PHE A 16 -12.20 0.62 0.10
CA PHE A 16 -12.95 -0.60 0.41
C PHE A 16 -12.12 -1.84 0.08
N HIS A 17 -12.39 -2.95 0.78
CA HIS A 17 -11.82 -4.25 0.44
C HIS A 17 -12.47 -4.79 -0.84
N LEU A 18 -11.67 -5.37 -1.72
CA LEU A 18 -12.17 -5.92 -2.98
C LEU A 18 -11.47 -7.24 -3.30
N SER A 19 -12.27 -8.31 -3.40
CA SER A 19 -11.78 -9.63 -3.82
C SER A 19 -10.53 -10.05 -3.06
N GLU A 20 -10.54 -9.88 -1.74
CA GLU A 20 -9.43 -10.23 -0.87
C GLU A 20 -9.29 -11.75 -0.79
N THR A 21 -10.38 -12.45 -0.47
CA THR A 21 -10.39 -13.90 -0.30
C THR A 21 -11.18 -14.60 -1.38
N ARG A 22 -10.85 -15.87 -1.61
CA ARG A 22 -11.63 -16.73 -2.52
C ARG A 22 -13.07 -16.90 -2.03
N GLY A 23 -13.27 -17.01 -0.71
CA GLY A 23 -14.59 -17.14 -0.09
C GLY A 23 -15.48 -15.94 -0.39
N GLU A 24 -14.97 -14.70 -0.17
CA GLU A 24 -15.68 -13.47 -0.52
C GLU A 24 -16.16 -13.44 -1.97
N VAL A 25 -15.28 -13.81 -2.90
CA VAL A 25 -15.63 -13.83 -4.33
C VAL A 25 -16.73 -14.83 -4.64
N TYR A 26 -16.68 -16.02 -4.04
CA TYR A 26 -17.71 -17.05 -4.22
C TYR A 26 -19.06 -16.62 -3.64
N GLU A 27 -19.07 -16.21 -2.38
CA GLU A 27 -20.30 -15.78 -1.72
C GLU A 27 -20.96 -14.60 -2.42
N HIS A 28 -20.16 -13.64 -2.86
CA HIS A 28 -20.66 -12.48 -3.59
C HIS A 28 -21.30 -12.92 -4.93
N LYS A 29 -20.62 -13.81 -5.66
CA LYS A 29 -21.12 -14.33 -6.93
C LYS A 29 -22.42 -15.12 -6.75
N GLU A 30 -22.54 -15.95 -5.70
CA GLU A 30 -23.77 -16.67 -5.38
C GLU A 30 -24.94 -15.70 -5.10
N LYS A 31 -24.67 -14.62 -4.36
CA LYS A 31 -25.71 -13.63 -3.98
C LYS A 31 -26.14 -12.72 -5.13
N THR A 32 -25.23 -12.36 -6.04
CA THR A 32 -25.47 -11.31 -7.04
C THR A 32 -25.42 -11.79 -8.49
N GLY A 33 -24.96 -13.03 -8.73
CA GLY A 33 -24.71 -13.57 -10.06
C GLY A 33 -23.44 -13.04 -10.72
N LYS A 34 -22.70 -12.08 -10.09
CA LYS A 34 -21.50 -11.44 -10.63
C LYS A 34 -20.35 -11.49 -9.63
N ARG A 35 -19.12 -11.41 -10.14
CA ARG A 35 -17.95 -11.22 -9.29
C ARG A 35 -17.92 -9.79 -8.72
N PRO A 36 -17.21 -9.54 -7.60
CA PRO A 36 -17.28 -8.25 -6.90
C PRO A 36 -17.01 -7.02 -7.78
N ALA A 37 -15.90 -6.98 -8.52
CA ALA A 37 -15.59 -5.81 -9.34
C ALA A 37 -16.52 -5.67 -10.56
N ASP A 38 -16.96 -6.77 -11.16
CA ASP A 38 -17.97 -6.75 -12.24
C ASP A 38 -19.31 -6.20 -11.75
N TRP A 39 -19.71 -6.57 -10.53
CA TRP A 39 -20.93 -6.06 -9.92
C TRP A 39 -20.83 -4.57 -9.63
N LEU A 40 -19.74 -4.13 -8.96
CA LEU A 40 -19.50 -2.71 -8.67
C LEU A 40 -19.46 -1.87 -9.95
N SER A 41 -18.83 -2.39 -11.01
CA SER A 41 -18.83 -1.74 -12.31
C SER A 41 -20.25 -1.62 -12.90
N SER A 42 -21.05 -2.71 -12.81
CA SER A 42 -22.40 -2.75 -13.41
C SER A 42 -23.40 -1.80 -12.74
N ILE A 43 -23.21 -1.47 -11.46
CA ILE A 43 -24.05 -0.49 -10.73
C ILE A 43 -23.47 0.93 -10.76
N GLY A 44 -22.38 1.17 -11.54
CA GLY A 44 -21.75 2.47 -11.66
C GLY A 44 -21.01 2.97 -10.42
N PHE A 45 -20.62 2.04 -9.51
CA PHE A 45 -19.92 2.41 -8.28
C PHE A 45 -18.48 2.85 -8.52
N LEU A 46 -17.77 2.18 -9.43
CA LEU A 46 -16.35 2.42 -9.69
C LEU A 46 -16.10 3.74 -10.41
N ASN A 47 -15.13 4.51 -9.93
CA ASN A 47 -14.61 5.73 -10.55
C ASN A 47 -13.18 6.02 -10.09
N GLU A 48 -12.62 7.16 -10.50
CA GLU A 48 -11.27 7.61 -10.17
C GLU A 48 -11.03 7.91 -8.69
N ARG A 49 -12.09 8.05 -7.88
CA ARG A 49 -12.00 8.22 -6.41
C ARG A 49 -12.09 6.89 -5.65
N CYS A 50 -12.08 5.77 -6.34
CA CYS A 50 -12.06 4.44 -5.72
C CYS A 50 -10.64 3.98 -5.48
N LEU A 51 -10.34 3.56 -4.25
CA LEU A 51 -9.12 2.86 -3.86
C LEU A 51 -9.50 1.47 -3.30
N ALA A 52 -9.33 0.44 -4.12
CA ALA A 52 -9.68 -0.92 -3.78
C ALA A 52 -8.51 -1.64 -3.10
N ALA A 53 -8.67 -2.02 -1.82
CA ALA A 53 -7.66 -2.75 -1.07
C ALA A 53 -7.60 -4.22 -1.51
N HIS A 54 -6.43 -4.84 -1.38
CA HIS A 54 -6.08 -6.22 -1.71
C HIS A 54 -6.17 -6.56 -3.18
N SER A 55 -7.37 -6.67 -3.74
CA SER A 55 -7.60 -6.99 -5.16
C SER A 55 -6.88 -8.27 -5.62
N ALA A 56 -6.80 -9.27 -4.71
CA ALA A 56 -5.97 -10.46 -4.88
C ALA A 56 -6.58 -11.50 -5.83
N TRP A 57 -7.91 -11.61 -5.86
CA TRP A 57 -8.65 -12.62 -6.62
C TRP A 57 -9.37 -12.05 -7.83
N LEU A 58 -8.76 -11.09 -8.53
CA LEU A 58 -9.34 -10.50 -9.74
C LEU A 58 -9.07 -11.34 -10.99
N THR A 59 -10.04 -11.34 -11.89
CA THR A 59 -9.88 -11.78 -13.27
C THR A 59 -9.40 -10.65 -14.16
N ILE A 60 -8.91 -10.96 -15.36
CA ILE A 60 -8.51 -9.94 -16.33
C ILE A 60 -9.69 -9.03 -16.75
N GLY A 61 -10.91 -9.57 -16.78
CA GLY A 61 -12.11 -8.76 -17.04
C GLY A 61 -12.35 -7.70 -15.94
N GLU A 62 -12.22 -8.11 -14.68
CA GLU A 62 -12.33 -7.20 -13.53
C GLU A 62 -11.19 -6.16 -13.50
N VAL A 63 -9.96 -6.54 -13.87
CA VAL A 63 -8.84 -5.59 -14.03
C VAL A 63 -9.16 -4.52 -15.08
N ARG A 64 -9.72 -4.93 -16.23
CA ARG A 64 -10.16 -3.97 -17.26
C ARG A 64 -11.30 -3.08 -16.81
N ALA A 65 -12.21 -3.58 -15.97
CA ALA A 65 -13.27 -2.76 -15.39
C ALA A 65 -12.71 -1.68 -14.47
N LEU A 66 -11.72 -2.00 -13.62
CA LEU A 66 -10.99 -1.04 -12.78
C LEU A 66 -10.24 -0.01 -13.63
N ALA A 67 -9.52 -0.46 -14.67
CA ALA A 67 -8.79 0.44 -15.59
C ALA A 67 -9.73 1.42 -16.29
N LYS A 68 -10.85 0.94 -16.83
CA LYS A 68 -11.88 1.77 -17.48
C LYS A 68 -12.46 2.83 -16.54
N ALA A 69 -12.65 2.45 -15.27
CA ALA A 69 -13.14 3.34 -14.22
C ALA A 69 -12.05 4.29 -13.69
N LYS A 70 -10.78 4.11 -14.09
CA LYS A 70 -9.60 4.80 -13.52
C LYS A 70 -9.46 4.62 -12.01
N ALA A 71 -10.04 3.54 -11.47
CA ALA A 71 -9.91 3.20 -10.06
C ALA A 71 -8.47 2.78 -9.74
N SER A 72 -8.01 3.11 -8.53
CA SER A 72 -6.73 2.67 -8.00
C SER A 72 -6.88 1.43 -7.14
N ILE A 73 -5.80 0.64 -7.02
CA ILE A 73 -5.74 -0.46 -6.05
C ILE A 73 -4.62 -0.24 -5.04
N SER A 74 -4.80 -0.77 -3.83
CA SER A 74 -3.75 -0.87 -2.82
C SER A 74 -3.48 -2.33 -2.50
N SER A 75 -2.36 -2.86 -2.98
CA SER A 75 -1.93 -4.21 -2.64
C SER A 75 -1.33 -4.23 -1.23
N CYS A 76 -1.71 -5.23 -0.43
CA CYS A 76 -1.23 -5.41 0.93
C CYS A 76 -0.53 -6.78 1.06
N PRO A 77 0.65 -6.95 0.44
CA PRO A 77 1.25 -8.27 0.23
C PRO A 77 1.58 -9.01 1.52
N VAL A 78 2.12 -8.34 2.54
CA VAL A 78 2.47 -8.98 3.81
C VAL A 78 1.21 -9.44 4.54
N SER A 79 0.17 -8.60 4.65
CA SER A 79 -1.11 -8.98 5.24
C SER A 79 -1.73 -10.17 4.51
N ASN A 80 -1.81 -10.10 3.18
CA ASN A 80 -2.35 -11.18 2.34
C ASN A 80 -1.64 -12.52 2.56
N MET A 81 -0.31 -12.49 2.66
CA MET A 81 0.50 -13.69 2.91
C MET A 81 0.31 -14.20 4.34
N LYS A 82 0.31 -13.30 5.33
CA LYS A 82 0.13 -13.67 6.73
C LYS A 82 -1.23 -14.31 6.99
N LEU A 83 -2.29 -13.79 6.38
CA LEU A 83 -3.63 -14.33 6.47
C LEU A 83 -3.88 -15.54 5.55
N ALA A 84 -2.88 -15.91 4.75
CA ALA A 84 -2.95 -17.04 3.83
C ALA A 84 -4.20 -17.01 2.93
N ILE A 85 -4.54 -15.81 2.39
CA ILE A 85 -5.72 -15.62 1.54
C ILE A 85 -5.70 -16.43 0.24
N GLY A 86 -4.55 -17.02 -0.11
CA GLY A 86 -4.35 -17.95 -1.24
C GLY A 86 -4.35 -17.30 -2.63
N GLY A 87 -4.55 -15.99 -2.71
CA GLY A 87 -4.50 -15.22 -3.96
C GLY A 87 -3.27 -14.34 -4.05
N VAL A 88 -2.84 -14.08 -5.29
CA VAL A 88 -1.80 -13.08 -5.59
C VAL A 88 -2.40 -12.08 -6.56
N ALA A 89 -2.47 -10.81 -6.15
CA ALA A 89 -2.99 -9.74 -6.99
C ALA A 89 -2.30 -9.73 -8.36
N PRO A 90 -3.05 -9.64 -9.47
CA PRO A 90 -2.48 -9.71 -10.81
C PRO A 90 -1.81 -8.37 -11.22
N ILE A 91 -0.78 -7.95 -10.46
CA ILE A 91 -0.11 -6.65 -10.62
C ILE A 91 0.45 -6.43 -12.03
N PRO A 92 1.17 -7.41 -12.65
CA PRO A 92 1.66 -7.22 -14.01
C PRO A 92 0.54 -6.98 -15.03
N GLU A 93 -0.61 -7.63 -14.87
CA GLU A 93 -1.79 -7.43 -15.69
C GLU A 93 -2.41 -6.04 -15.43
N MET A 94 -2.49 -5.62 -14.18
CA MET A 94 -2.98 -4.30 -13.79
C MET A 94 -2.14 -3.18 -14.41
N ILE A 95 -0.81 -3.29 -14.36
CA ILE A 95 0.12 -2.33 -14.99
C ILE A 95 -0.13 -2.26 -16.51
N ARG A 96 -0.23 -3.41 -17.18
CA ARG A 96 -0.46 -3.47 -18.64
C ARG A 96 -1.81 -2.86 -19.06
N GLU A 97 -2.84 -3.03 -18.26
CA GLU A 97 -4.17 -2.48 -18.51
C GLU A 97 -4.30 -1.01 -18.03
N GLY A 98 -3.27 -0.45 -17.41
CA GLY A 98 -3.22 0.96 -16.98
C GLY A 98 -3.92 1.25 -15.65
N VAL A 99 -4.15 0.24 -14.81
CA VAL A 99 -4.64 0.45 -13.43
C VAL A 99 -3.55 1.12 -12.60
N ASN A 100 -3.89 2.14 -11.84
CA ASN A 100 -2.99 2.74 -10.88
C ASN A 100 -2.80 1.82 -9.67
N VAL A 101 -1.62 1.20 -9.56
CA VAL A 101 -1.27 0.28 -8.49
C VAL A 101 -0.54 1.03 -7.39
N THR A 102 -0.93 0.80 -6.14
CA THR A 102 -0.24 1.25 -4.94
C THR A 102 0.06 0.08 -4.00
N VAL A 103 0.83 0.33 -2.96
CA VAL A 103 1.14 -0.64 -1.92
C VAL A 103 0.78 -0.07 -0.55
N GLY A 104 0.28 -0.91 0.35
CA GLY A 104 -0.09 -0.55 1.72
C GLY A 104 0.21 -1.65 2.70
N THR A 105 0.33 -1.28 3.98
CA THR A 105 0.63 -2.22 5.06
C THR A 105 -0.59 -2.97 5.59
N ASP A 106 -1.79 -2.48 5.30
CA ASP A 106 -3.00 -2.91 6.00
C ASP A 106 -2.94 -2.63 7.52
N GLY A 107 -3.80 -3.23 8.32
CA GLY A 107 -3.86 -3.03 9.76
C GLY A 107 -2.72 -3.69 10.53
N SER A 108 -2.40 -3.14 11.71
CA SER A 108 -1.35 -3.69 12.58
C SER A 108 -1.64 -5.12 13.06
N THR A 109 -2.90 -5.53 13.17
CA THR A 109 -3.29 -6.90 13.54
C THR A 109 -3.07 -7.90 12.42
N THR A 110 -3.22 -7.49 11.18
CA THR A 110 -3.08 -8.35 10.00
C THR A 110 -1.65 -8.42 9.48
N ASN A 111 -0.82 -7.41 9.79
CA ASN A 111 0.56 -7.30 9.31
C ASN A 111 1.60 -7.45 10.45
N ASN A 112 1.33 -6.92 11.65
CA ASN A 112 2.28 -6.72 12.76
C ASN A 112 3.39 -5.67 12.46
N SER A 113 3.36 -5.00 11.31
CA SER A 113 4.33 -3.99 10.94
C SER A 113 3.67 -2.88 10.11
N LEU A 114 4.20 -1.66 10.21
CA LEU A 114 3.86 -0.55 9.34
C LEU A 114 5.09 -0.13 8.52
N ASP A 115 5.88 -1.13 8.09
CA ASP A 115 7.14 -0.94 7.36
C ASP A 115 6.91 -0.99 5.84
N MET A 116 6.85 0.17 5.21
CA MET A 116 6.67 0.29 3.76
C MET A 116 7.86 -0.24 2.95
N PHE A 117 9.08 -0.28 3.52
CA PHE A 117 10.22 -0.92 2.85
C PHE A 117 9.99 -2.43 2.73
N GLY A 118 9.50 -3.04 3.81
CA GLY A 118 9.12 -4.46 3.81
C GLY A 118 8.00 -4.75 2.81
N GLU A 119 7.00 -3.89 2.70
CA GLU A 119 5.90 -4.05 1.73
C GLU A 119 6.38 -3.97 0.28
N MET A 120 7.17 -2.96 -0.08
CA MET A 120 7.72 -2.82 -1.43
C MET A 120 8.54 -4.05 -1.84
N LYS A 121 9.44 -4.50 -0.96
CA LYS A 121 10.25 -5.71 -1.17
C LYS A 121 9.38 -6.94 -1.36
N THR A 122 8.44 -7.17 -0.45
CA THR A 122 7.56 -8.34 -0.45
C THR A 122 6.70 -8.35 -1.71
N LEU A 123 6.10 -7.22 -2.10
CA LEU A 123 5.32 -7.12 -3.32
C LEU A 123 6.15 -7.50 -4.54
N ALA A 124 7.33 -6.90 -4.71
CA ALA A 124 8.19 -7.17 -5.86
C ALA A 124 8.63 -8.64 -5.94
N LEU A 125 9.05 -9.23 -4.82
CA LEU A 125 9.49 -10.62 -4.77
C LEU A 125 8.33 -11.61 -4.97
N LEU A 126 7.17 -11.34 -4.37
CA LEU A 126 5.97 -12.18 -4.53
C LEU A 126 5.53 -12.24 -6.00
N GLN A 127 5.50 -11.09 -6.70
CA GLN A 127 5.14 -11.06 -8.11
C GLN A 127 6.13 -11.84 -8.97
N LYS A 128 7.44 -11.66 -8.78
CA LYS A 128 8.48 -12.40 -9.49
C LYS A 128 8.35 -13.91 -9.28
N SER A 129 8.21 -14.32 -8.03
CA SER A 129 8.09 -15.73 -7.66
C SER A 129 6.83 -16.37 -8.23
N SER A 130 5.67 -15.72 -8.09
CA SER A 130 4.40 -16.24 -8.56
C SER A 130 4.30 -16.32 -10.09
N ARG A 131 5.06 -15.49 -10.81
CA ARG A 131 5.07 -15.45 -12.30
C ARG A 131 6.23 -16.22 -12.92
N TRP A 132 7.18 -16.70 -12.12
CA TRP A 132 8.42 -17.34 -12.60
C TRP A 132 9.20 -16.42 -13.56
N ASP A 133 9.10 -15.11 -13.33
CA ASP A 133 9.69 -14.08 -14.17
C ASP A 133 10.36 -13.00 -13.30
N PRO A 134 11.71 -12.90 -13.34
CA PRO A 134 12.45 -11.92 -12.55
C PRO A 134 12.30 -10.49 -13.07
N THR A 135 11.70 -10.28 -14.24
CA THR A 135 11.60 -8.96 -14.89
C THR A 135 10.34 -8.19 -14.54
N VAL A 136 9.30 -8.86 -14.00
CA VAL A 136 8.07 -8.19 -13.55
C VAL A 136 8.30 -7.41 -12.27
N VAL A 137 7.63 -6.32 -12.12
CA VAL A 137 7.70 -5.39 -10.97
C VAL A 137 9.15 -5.05 -10.60
N LYS A 138 9.73 -4.16 -11.39
CA LYS A 138 11.08 -3.64 -11.16
C LYS A 138 11.15 -2.81 -9.88
N ALA A 139 12.35 -2.58 -9.36
CA ALA A 139 12.55 -1.79 -8.14
C ALA A 139 11.92 -0.39 -8.25
N GLN A 140 12.08 0.28 -9.40
CA GLN A 140 11.48 1.60 -9.61
C GLN A 140 9.95 1.54 -9.53
N GLU A 141 9.31 0.55 -10.14
CA GLU A 141 7.84 0.39 -10.07
C GLU A 141 7.38 0.16 -8.62
N ALA A 142 8.11 -0.65 -7.85
CA ALA A 142 7.78 -0.89 -6.44
C ALA A 142 7.91 0.41 -5.60
N LEU A 143 8.92 1.24 -5.86
CA LEU A 143 9.07 2.55 -5.24
C LEU A 143 7.95 3.51 -5.67
N ASP A 144 7.59 3.52 -6.94
CA ASP A 144 6.51 4.34 -7.49
C ASP A 144 5.16 3.98 -6.86
N PHE A 145 4.90 2.70 -6.56
CA PHE A 145 3.68 2.26 -5.87
C PHE A 145 3.55 2.85 -4.47
N ALA A 146 4.65 3.07 -3.78
CA ALA A 146 4.69 3.66 -2.44
C ALA A 146 4.76 5.20 -2.45
N THR A 147 4.98 5.83 -3.60
CA THR A 147 5.22 7.26 -3.73
C THR A 147 4.27 7.94 -4.73
N VAL A 148 4.68 8.09 -5.98
CA VAL A 148 3.92 8.84 -7.00
C VAL A 148 2.55 8.24 -7.30
N ASN A 149 2.46 6.91 -7.34
CA ASN A 149 1.19 6.23 -7.58
C ASN A 149 0.25 6.35 -6.37
N ALA A 150 0.80 6.27 -5.15
CA ALA A 150 0.04 6.50 -3.93
C ALA A 150 -0.50 7.94 -3.87
N ALA A 151 0.32 8.93 -4.19
CA ALA A 151 -0.10 10.32 -4.30
C ALA A 151 -1.24 10.50 -5.31
N LYS A 152 -1.14 9.85 -6.47
CA LYS A 152 -2.18 9.85 -7.50
C LYS A 152 -3.48 9.20 -7.01
N ALA A 153 -3.39 8.06 -6.30
CA ALA A 153 -4.55 7.37 -5.74
C ALA A 153 -5.30 8.24 -4.71
N LEU A 154 -4.57 9.09 -3.98
CA LEU A 154 -5.12 10.02 -3.01
C LEU A 154 -5.59 11.35 -3.64
N GLY A 155 -5.40 11.57 -4.95
CA GLY A 155 -5.69 12.83 -5.63
C GLY A 155 -4.72 13.96 -5.28
N MET A 156 -3.55 13.63 -4.70
CA MET A 156 -2.55 14.58 -4.18
C MET A 156 -1.27 14.63 -5.03
N GLN A 157 -1.29 14.14 -6.26
CA GLN A 157 -0.10 14.04 -7.11
C GLN A 157 0.59 15.38 -7.41
N ASN A 158 -0.13 16.49 -7.25
CA ASN A 158 0.43 17.83 -7.42
C ASN A 158 1.05 18.39 -6.12
N GLU A 159 0.87 17.69 -4.99
CA GLU A 159 1.28 18.14 -3.68
C GLU A 159 2.38 17.28 -3.06
N ILE A 160 2.33 15.95 -3.27
CA ILE A 160 3.24 14.96 -2.67
C ILE A 160 3.65 13.88 -3.70
N GLY A 161 4.45 12.93 -3.26
CA GLY A 161 4.83 11.72 -4.02
C GLY A 161 6.13 11.85 -4.80
N SER A 162 6.65 13.06 -5.00
CA SER A 162 7.95 13.31 -5.65
C SER A 162 8.61 14.56 -5.06
N ILE A 163 9.92 14.66 -5.20
CA ILE A 163 10.70 15.82 -4.76
C ILE A 163 10.76 16.81 -5.93
N GLU A 164 9.88 17.79 -5.91
CA GLU A 164 9.76 18.83 -6.92
C GLU A 164 9.52 20.19 -6.28
N VAL A 165 9.99 21.26 -6.94
CA VAL A 165 9.72 22.62 -6.48
C VAL A 165 8.22 22.92 -6.48
N GLY A 166 7.70 23.40 -5.36
CA GLY A 166 6.28 23.70 -5.17
C GLY A 166 5.47 22.57 -4.51
N LYS A 167 6.01 21.37 -4.40
CA LYS A 167 5.41 20.30 -3.61
C LYS A 167 5.75 20.40 -2.13
N ARG A 168 4.95 19.75 -1.31
CA ARG A 168 5.19 19.64 0.13
C ARG A 168 6.43 18.79 0.38
N ALA A 169 7.22 19.19 1.38
CA ALA A 169 8.41 18.47 1.77
C ALA A 169 8.05 17.29 2.70
N ASP A 170 7.46 16.23 2.15
CA ASP A 170 7.29 14.92 2.78
C ASP A 170 8.46 14.05 2.34
N ILE A 171 9.53 14.02 3.14
CA ILE A 171 10.84 13.50 2.72
C ILE A 171 11.38 12.55 3.78
N VAL A 172 11.79 11.36 3.33
CA VAL A 172 12.54 10.39 4.14
C VAL A 172 14.02 10.48 3.79
N ILE A 173 14.86 10.78 4.78
CA ILE A 173 16.32 10.83 4.64
C ILE A 173 16.89 9.55 5.23
N MET A 174 17.60 8.79 4.40
CA MET A 174 18.21 7.52 4.77
C MET A 174 19.70 7.69 5.10
N ASP A 175 20.24 6.82 5.95
CA ASP A 175 21.66 6.80 6.28
C ASP A 175 22.46 6.07 5.19
N GLY A 176 22.99 6.81 4.23
CA GLY A 176 23.81 6.24 3.15
C GLY A 176 25.12 5.60 3.62
N ARG A 177 25.46 5.61 4.92
CA ARG A 177 26.59 4.88 5.49
C ARG A 177 26.19 3.54 6.09
N SER A 178 24.88 3.24 6.14
CA SER A 178 24.39 1.95 6.65
C SER A 178 24.99 0.79 5.84
N PRO A 179 25.47 -0.27 6.50
CA PRO A 179 26.00 -1.45 5.81
C PRO A 179 24.99 -2.12 4.86
N THR A 180 23.69 -2.03 5.17
CA THR A 180 22.60 -2.57 4.35
C THR A 180 22.46 -1.85 3.00
N LEU A 181 22.85 -0.57 2.93
CA LEU A 181 22.77 0.25 1.72
C LEU A 181 24.09 0.32 0.94
N ARG A 182 25.17 -0.31 1.43
CA ARG A 182 26.47 -0.27 0.76
C ARG A 182 26.76 -1.57 -0.01
N PRO A 183 27.45 -1.46 -1.17
CA PRO A 183 27.87 -0.23 -1.85
C PRO A 183 26.68 0.51 -2.50
N ILE A 184 26.73 1.83 -2.58
CA ILE A 184 25.68 2.66 -3.17
C ILE A 184 26.24 3.54 -4.30
N SER A 185 25.47 3.61 -5.40
CA SER A 185 25.66 4.52 -6.53
C SER A 185 24.28 5.03 -6.99
N LEU A 186 24.26 5.98 -7.91
CA LEU A 186 22.99 6.42 -8.51
C LEU A 186 22.28 5.28 -9.27
N GLU A 187 23.02 4.33 -9.82
CA GLU A 187 22.48 3.22 -10.61
C GLU A 187 21.78 2.16 -9.76
N ASN A 188 22.24 1.95 -8.50
CA ASN A 188 21.69 0.93 -7.61
C ASN A 188 20.89 1.49 -6.42
N ALA A 189 20.81 2.81 -6.27
CA ALA A 189 20.16 3.43 -5.12
C ALA A 189 18.71 2.97 -4.94
N VAL A 190 17.90 2.98 -5.99
CA VAL A 190 16.50 2.53 -5.96
C VAL A 190 16.41 1.04 -5.64
N SER A 191 17.28 0.22 -6.23
CA SER A 191 17.34 -1.21 -5.93
C SER A 191 17.68 -1.47 -4.46
N ASN A 192 18.66 -0.73 -3.91
CA ASN A 192 19.02 -0.83 -2.49
C ASN A 192 17.87 -0.39 -1.57
N VAL A 193 17.15 0.69 -1.93
CA VAL A 193 15.98 1.14 -1.17
C VAL A 193 14.89 0.06 -1.14
N VAL A 194 14.61 -0.61 -2.25
CA VAL A 194 13.53 -1.59 -2.33
C VAL A 194 13.92 -2.95 -1.75
N TYR A 195 15.14 -3.43 -2.03
CA TYR A 195 15.50 -4.81 -1.70
C TYR A 195 16.36 -4.96 -0.43
N SER A 196 17.04 -3.90 -0.01
CA SER A 196 18.00 -3.97 1.09
C SER A 196 17.63 -3.09 2.30
N ALA A 197 17.01 -1.94 2.06
CA ALA A 197 16.67 -1.00 3.12
C ALA A 197 15.59 -1.53 4.06
N GLY A 198 15.60 -1.00 5.26
CA GLY A 198 14.54 -1.16 6.26
C GLY A 198 14.39 0.09 7.11
N ARG A 199 13.41 0.08 8.02
CA ARG A 199 13.14 1.21 8.93
C ARG A 199 14.36 1.67 9.74
N GLY A 200 15.30 0.77 10.04
CA GLY A 200 16.53 1.09 10.76
C GLY A 200 17.51 1.97 9.97
N ASP A 201 17.36 2.03 8.64
CA ASP A 201 18.18 2.86 7.76
C ASP A 201 17.63 4.29 7.61
N VAL A 202 16.42 4.57 8.12
CA VAL A 202 15.84 5.91 8.14
C VAL A 202 16.54 6.75 9.19
N ARG A 203 17.16 7.86 8.77
CA ARG A 203 17.85 8.80 9.65
C ARG A 203 16.91 9.89 10.11
N SER A 204 16.22 10.54 9.19
CA SER A 204 15.32 11.65 9.49
C SER A 204 14.09 11.63 8.59
N VAL A 205 12.99 12.18 9.08
CA VAL A 205 11.74 12.31 8.34
C VAL A 205 11.23 13.73 8.46
N LEU A 206 10.87 14.29 7.32
CA LEU A 206 10.14 15.55 7.23
C LEU A 206 8.69 15.24 6.83
N CYS A 207 7.74 15.91 7.45
CA CYS A 207 6.34 15.88 7.09
C CYS A 207 5.87 17.33 6.97
N PHE A 208 5.38 17.71 5.80
CA PHE A 208 4.97 19.09 5.55
C PHE A 208 6.09 20.13 5.77
N GLY A 209 7.36 19.73 5.60
CA GLY A 209 8.53 20.57 5.86
C GLY A 209 8.99 20.60 7.33
N GLU A 210 8.20 20.06 8.25
CA GLU A 210 8.58 19.93 9.66
C GLU A 210 9.36 18.64 9.90
N VAL A 211 10.44 18.72 10.67
CA VAL A 211 11.24 17.55 11.05
C VAL A 211 10.51 16.78 12.15
N VAL A 212 9.89 15.66 11.82
CA VAL A 212 9.17 14.80 12.78
C VAL A 212 10.05 13.68 13.36
N VAL A 213 11.11 13.29 12.64
CA VAL A 213 12.17 12.41 13.14
C VAL A 213 13.52 13.04 12.81
N ARG A 214 14.41 13.17 13.79
CA ARG A 214 15.76 13.68 13.63
C ARG A 214 16.76 12.67 14.19
N ASP A 215 17.69 12.25 13.35
CA ASP A 215 18.74 11.28 13.73
C ASP A 215 18.18 10.05 14.48
N ARG A 216 17.09 9.47 13.94
CA ARG A 216 16.32 8.32 14.47
C ARG A 216 15.52 8.61 15.74
N VAL A 217 15.44 9.88 16.18
CA VAL A 217 14.67 10.26 17.37
C VAL A 217 13.41 11.02 16.94
N PRO A 218 12.20 10.51 17.26
CA PRO A 218 10.96 11.27 17.09
C PRO A 218 10.99 12.56 17.90
N GLN A 219 10.49 13.66 17.32
CA GLN A 219 10.63 14.99 17.94
C GLN A 219 9.46 15.35 18.87
N ASN A 220 8.29 14.75 18.64
CA ASN A 220 7.07 15.11 19.34
C ASN A 220 6.45 13.93 20.13
N LEU A 221 7.25 12.90 20.41
CA LEU A 221 6.79 11.71 21.13
C LEU A 221 7.80 11.29 22.18
N ASP A 222 7.35 11.04 23.39
CA ASP A 222 8.09 10.30 24.39
C ASP A 222 7.93 8.78 24.13
N ILE A 223 8.93 8.19 23.49
CA ILE A 223 8.90 6.77 23.12
C ILE A 223 8.84 5.87 24.37
N GLY A 224 9.48 6.26 25.47
CA GLY A 224 9.41 5.52 26.73
C GLY A 224 7.96 5.41 27.21
N SER A 225 7.28 6.54 27.32
CA SER A 225 5.88 6.59 27.72
C SER A 225 4.97 5.79 26.77
N VAL A 226 5.16 5.91 25.44
CA VAL A 226 4.37 5.15 24.47
C VAL A 226 4.53 3.63 24.62
N ILE A 227 5.76 3.15 24.86
CA ILE A 227 6.04 1.73 25.07
C ILE A 227 5.36 1.23 26.37
N GLU A 228 5.47 2.00 27.46
CA GLU A 228 4.84 1.65 28.74
C GLU A 228 3.30 1.65 28.66
N ASP A 229 2.72 2.64 27.97
CA ASP A 229 1.26 2.69 27.73
C ASP A 229 0.77 1.49 26.94
N GLY A 230 1.51 1.12 25.89
CA GLY A 230 1.20 -0.06 25.09
C GLY A 230 1.26 -1.36 25.92
N GLN A 231 2.27 -1.49 26.79
CA GLN A 231 2.41 -2.65 27.66
C GLN A 231 1.26 -2.71 28.70
N ARG A 232 0.91 -1.59 29.35
CA ARG A 232 -0.22 -1.52 30.29
C ARG A 232 -1.56 -1.86 29.61
N ALA A 233 -1.78 -1.37 28.39
CA ALA A 233 -2.98 -1.71 27.63
C ALA A 233 -3.09 -3.20 27.34
N MET A 234 -1.98 -3.84 26.96
CA MET A 234 -1.94 -5.28 26.71
C MET A 234 -2.23 -6.09 27.98
N GLU A 235 -1.66 -5.71 29.13
CA GLU A 235 -1.89 -6.36 30.42
C GLU A 235 -3.37 -6.26 30.84
N ALA A 236 -3.98 -5.08 30.68
CA ALA A 236 -5.40 -4.87 30.97
C ALA A 236 -6.31 -5.75 30.09
N ILE A 237 -6.01 -5.89 28.80
CA ILE A 237 -6.76 -6.79 27.90
C ILE A 237 -6.61 -8.25 28.32
N SER A 238 -5.41 -8.67 28.72
CA SER A 238 -5.14 -10.05 29.13
C SER A 238 -5.83 -10.40 30.45
N ALA A 239 -5.87 -9.48 31.41
CA ALA A 239 -6.55 -9.68 32.69
C ALA A 239 -8.08 -9.83 32.54
N ASN A 240 -8.68 -9.21 31.52
CA ASN A 240 -10.14 -9.32 31.24
C ASN A 240 -10.51 -10.60 30.45
N LYS A 241 -9.55 -11.42 30.04
CA LYS A 241 -9.78 -12.70 29.34
C LYS A 241 -9.65 -13.92 30.24
N ALA A 242 -9.20 -13.76 31.48
CA ALA A 242 -9.08 -14.79 32.51
C ALA A 242 -10.34 -14.78 33.40
#